data_c263cfd1eb6f31142a343354e69fb4dc
#
_entry.id   c263cfd1eb6f31142a343354e69fb4dc
#
_cell.length_a   1.000
_cell.length_b   1.000
_cell.length_c   1.000
_cell.angle_alpha   90.00
_cell.angle_beta   90.00
_cell.angle_gamma   90.00
#
_symmetry.space_group_name_H-M   'P 1'
#
loop_
_entity.id
_entity.type
_entity.pdbx_description
1 polymer ?
#
loop_
_entity_poly.entity_id
_entity_poly.type
_entity_poly.pdbx_seq_one_letter_code
_entity_poly.pdbx_strand_id
1 'polypeptide(L)'
;MGTKPAKLGVLAGGGKLPGLVIQACRESARPFFVIAFEGQTPPETVAGHPHAWVRLGAAGKAIQLLREAGAEELVMAGAIRRPSIGALRPDAWAVKFLPRPGP
;
A
#
# COMPACT_ATOMS: atom_id res chain seq x y z
N MET A 1 27.12 8.48 3.66
CA MET A 1 26.19 8.77 3.83
C MET A 1 25.17 7.99 3.58
N GLY A 2 24.52 7.64 4.18
CA GLY A 2 23.53 6.76 4.06
C GLY A 2 22.41 7.27 3.28
N THR A 3 22.01 6.54 2.35
CA THR A 3 20.86 6.87 1.59
C THR A 3 19.67 6.35 2.33
N LYS A 4 18.68 7.15 2.51
CA LYS A 4 17.47 6.66 3.13
C LYS A 4 16.75 5.72 2.20
N PRO A 5 16.20 4.64 2.71
CA PRO A 5 15.38 3.78 1.87
C PRO A 5 14.17 4.55 1.37
N ALA A 6 13.75 4.22 0.17
CA ALA A 6 12.56 4.85 -0.40
C ALA A 6 11.34 4.51 0.45
N LYS A 7 10.46 5.48 0.63
CA LYS A 7 9.23 5.24 1.37
C LYS A 7 8.30 4.37 0.56
N LEU A 8 7.78 3.34 1.19
CA LEU A 8 6.93 2.38 0.51
C LEU A 8 5.46 2.69 0.75
N GLY A 9 4.70 2.77 -0.31
CA GLY A 9 3.25 2.83 -0.19
C GLY A 9 2.69 1.43 -0.31
N VAL A 10 1.89 1.03 0.65
CA VAL A 10 1.32 -0.32 0.67
C VAL A 10 -0.17 -0.22 0.41
N LEU A 11 -0.62 -0.80 -0.68
CA LEU A 11 -2.05 -0.94 -0.92
C LEU A 11 -2.47 -2.26 -0.31
N ALA A 12 -3.13 -2.20 0.82
CA ALA A 12 -3.39 -3.39 1.62
C ALA A 12 -4.77 -3.95 1.30
N GLY A 13 -4.81 -5.19 0.86
CA GLY A 13 -6.06 -5.90 0.72
C GLY A 13 -6.31 -6.77 1.93
N GLY A 14 -7.09 -7.82 1.75
CA GLY A 14 -7.38 -8.76 2.81
C GLY A 14 -6.30 -9.83 2.93
N GLY A 15 -6.41 -10.63 3.98
CA GLY A 15 -5.50 -11.74 4.17
C GLY A 15 -4.28 -11.34 4.98
N LYS A 16 -3.29 -12.21 4.99
CA LYS A 16 -2.12 -12.04 5.83
C LYS A 16 -0.99 -11.30 5.18
N LEU A 17 -0.98 -11.23 3.87
CA LEU A 17 0.17 -10.68 3.16
C LEU A 17 0.45 -9.22 3.49
N PRO A 18 -0.56 -8.35 3.61
CA PRO A 18 -0.24 -6.97 3.95
C PRO A 18 0.47 -6.85 5.29
N GLY A 19 0.08 -7.64 6.26
CA GLY A 19 0.75 -7.63 7.55
C GLY A 19 2.19 -8.06 7.47
N LEU A 20 2.48 -9.03 6.61
CA LEU A 20 3.86 -9.47 6.41
C LEU A 20 4.70 -8.38 5.77
N VAL A 21 4.14 -7.65 4.82
CA VAL A 21 4.86 -6.55 4.18
C VAL A 21 5.14 -5.45 5.20
N ILE A 22 4.16 -5.11 6.02
CA ILE A 22 4.34 -4.09 7.04
C ILE A 22 5.42 -4.52 8.02
N GLN A 23 5.39 -5.77 8.44
CA GLN A 23 6.40 -6.26 9.36
C GLN A 23 7.79 -6.20 8.75
N ALA A 24 7.92 -6.56 7.48
CA ALA A 24 9.21 -6.48 6.80
C ALA A 24 9.72 -5.05 6.76
N CYS A 25 8.84 -4.08 6.53
CA CYS A 25 9.24 -2.68 6.55
C CYS A 25 9.74 -2.27 7.93
N ARG A 26 9.04 -2.71 8.97
CA ARG A 26 9.44 -2.36 10.31
C ARG A 26 10.79 -2.98 10.68
N GLU A 27 10.99 -4.22 10.29
CA GLU A 27 12.23 -4.91 10.63
C GLU A 27 13.42 -4.32 9.89
N SER A 28 13.20 -3.77 8.72
CA SER A 28 14.28 -3.17 7.96
C SER A 28 14.37 -1.67 8.15
N ALA A 29 13.56 -1.13 9.05
CA ALA A 29 13.51 0.31 9.32
C ALA A 29 13.16 1.11 8.08
N ARG A 30 12.38 0.53 7.18
CA ARG A 30 11.98 1.21 5.96
C ARG A 30 10.71 2.04 6.23
N PRO A 31 10.68 3.31 5.85
CA PRO A 31 9.46 4.07 6.02
C PRO A 31 8.36 3.57 5.10
N PHE A 32 7.13 3.63 5.56
CA PHE A 32 6.01 3.15 4.78
C PHE A 32 4.73 3.89 5.16
N PHE A 33 3.75 3.83 4.28
CA PHE A 33 2.43 4.34 4.55
C PHE A 33 1.43 3.38 3.90
N VAL A 34 0.37 3.05 4.61
CA VAL A 34 -0.56 2.01 4.18
C VAL A 34 -1.87 2.65 3.74
N ILE A 35 -2.37 2.21 2.60
CA ILE A 35 -3.73 2.54 2.20
C ILE A 35 -4.58 1.31 2.49
N ALA A 36 -5.54 1.48 3.38
CA ALA A 36 -6.48 0.41 3.73
C ALA A 36 -7.78 0.65 2.98
N PHE A 37 -8.37 -0.42 2.48
CA PHE A 37 -9.60 -0.30 1.71
C PHE A 37 -10.78 -0.74 2.55
N GLU A 38 -11.77 0.11 2.63
CA GLU A 38 -12.97 -0.19 3.41
C GLU A 38 -13.61 -1.47 2.90
N GLY A 39 -13.92 -2.36 3.81
CA GLY A 39 -14.51 -3.63 3.46
C GLY A 39 -13.57 -4.70 2.97
N GLN A 40 -12.29 -4.37 2.79
CA GLN A 40 -11.31 -5.34 2.30
C GLN A 40 -10.21 -5.59 3.33
N THR A 41 -9.69 -4.53 3.90
CA THR A 41 -8.54 -4.62 4.80
C THR A 41 -9.01 -4.81 6.22
N PRO A 42 -8.57 -5.87 6.92
CA PRO A 42 -8.93 -6.01 8.33
C PRO A 42 -8.35 -4.85 9.13
N PRO A 43 -9.14 -4.26 10.04
CA PRO A 43 -8.63 -3.13 10.82
C PRO A 43 -7.36 -3.45 11.61
N GLU A 44 -7.24 -4.68 12.07
CA GLU A 44 -6.06 -5.04 12.86
C GLU A 44 -4.79 -5.05 12.04
N THR A 45 -4.90 -5.15 10.70
CA THR A 45 -3.73 -5.13 9.86
C THR A 45 -3.00 -3.79 9.93
N VAL A 46 -3.75 -2.71 10.07
CA VAL A 46 -3.16 -1.38 10.05
C VAL A 46 -3.10 -0.73 11.41
N ALA A 47 -3.63 -1.39 12.43
CA ALA A 47 -3.64 -0.80 13.77
C ALA A 47 -2.22 -0.50 14.22
N GLY A 48 -1.98 0.70 14.69
CA GLY A 48 -0.66 1.09 15.17
C GLY A 48 0.32 1.50 14.09
N HIS A 49 -0.11 1.53 12.84
CA HIS A 49 0.77 1.90 11.74
C HIS A 49 0.22 3.12 11.01
N PRO A 50 1.06 3.90 10.33
CA PRO A 50 0.54 5.01 9.54
C PRO A 50 -0.30 4.51 8.38
N HIS A 51 -1.52 4.96 8.32
CA HIS A 51 -2.44 4.48 7.29
C HIS A 51 -3.56 5.48 7.04
N ALA A 52 -4.26 5.26 5.95
CA ALA A 52 -5.50 5.98 5.66
C ALA A 52 -6.48 5.00 5.06
N TRP A 53 -7.76 5.25 5.31
CA TRP A 53 -8.84 4.42 4.77
C TRP A 53 -9.41 5.07 3.54
N VAL A 54 -9.60 4.29 2.48
CA VAL A 54 -10.25 4.79 1.29
C VAL A 54 -11.26 3.74 0.81
N ARG A 55 -12.18 4.18 -0.02
CA ARG A 55 -13.09 3.24 -0.65
C ARG A 55 -12.39 2.54 -1.79
N LEU A 56 -12.84 1.32 -2.05
CA LEU A 56 -12.19 0.52 -3.08
C LEU A 56 -12.21 1.19 -4.45
N GLY A 57 -13.25 1.90 -4.77
CA GLY A 57 -13.32 2.56 -6.07
C GLY A 57 -12.59 3.87 -6.17
N ALA A 58 -11.90 4.30 -5.12
CA ALA A 58 -11.29 5.62 -5.08
C ALA A 58 -9.78 5.53 -5.29
N ALA A 59 -9.37 4.90 -6.37
CA ALA A 59 -7.94 4.70 -6.62
C ALA A 59 -7.20 6.01 -6.76
N GLY A 60 -7.82 7.01 -7.37
CA GLY A 60 -7.16 8.31 -7.50
C GLY A 60 -6.86 8.94 -6.16
N LYS A 61 -7.77 8.78 -5.21
CA LYS A 61 -7.53 9.33 -3.89
C LYS A 61 -6.40 8.57 -3.20
N ALA A 62 -6.34 7.27 -3.37
CA ALA A 62 -5.25 6.49 -2.78
C ALA A 62 -3.90 6.97 -3.31
N ILE A 63 -3.80 7.18 -4.60
CA ILE A 63 -2.56 7.65 -5.19
C ILE A 63 -2.20 9.03 -4.65
N GLN A 64 -3.19 9.90 -4.55
CA GLN A 64 -2.93 11.24 -4.04
C GLN A 64 -2.41 11.19 -2.61
N LEU A 65 -3.04 10.37 -1.77
CA LEU A 65 -2.61 10.25 -0.38
C LEU A 65 -1.20 9.70 -0.27
N LEU A 66 -0.86 8.74 -1.13
CA LEU A 66 0.49 8.20 -1.12
C LEU A 66 1.52 9.23 -1.56
N ARG A 67 1.18 10.04 -2.53
CA ARG A 67 2.09 11.11 -2.94
C ARG A 67 2.28 12.13 -1.84
N GLU A 68 1.21 12.48 -1.16
CA GLU A 68 1.30 13.42 -0.05
C GLU A 68 2.11 12.86 1.09
N ALA A 69 2.08 11.56 1.27
CA ALA A 69 2.87 10.90 2.30
C ALA A 69 4.32 10.72 1.90
N GLY A 70 4.67 11.04 0.66
CA GLY A 70 6.06 10.92 0.21
C GLY A 70 6.46 9.54 -0.26
N ALA A 71 5.49 8.69 -0.58
CA ALA A 71 5.81 7.35 -1.05
C ALA A 71 6.48 7.41 -2.42
N GLU A 72 7.51 6.61 -2.58
CA GLU A 72 8.26 6.56 -3.83
C GLU A 72 8.13 5.23 -4.54
N GLU A 73 7.72 4.20 -3.82
CA GLU A 73 7.47 2.91 -4.41
C GLU A 73 6.14 2.40 -3.91
N LEU A 74 5.53 1.53 -4.68
CA LEU A 74 4.20 1.07 -4.38
C LEU A 74 4.17 -0.44 -4.44
N VAL A 75 3.54 -1.07 -3.47
CA VAL A 75 3.31 -2.49 -3.52
C VAL A 75 1.85 -2.74 -3.20
N MET A 76 1.24 -3.65 -3.93
CA MET A 76 -0.11 -4.09 -3.62
C MET A 76 0.00 -5.47 -3.02
N ALA A 77 -0.56 -5.65 -1.84
CA ALA A 77 -0.45 -6.90 -1.13
C ALA A 77 -1.82 -7.34 -0.64
N GLY A 78 -2.13 -8.60 -0.82
CA GLY A 78 -3.37 -9.15 -0.32
C GLY A 78 -4.42 -9.28 -1.40
N ALA A 79 -5.58 -9.76 -1.00
CA ALA A 79 -6.68 -10.02 -1.93
C ALA A 79 -7.68 -8.89 -1.89
N ILE A 80 -8.13 -8.46 -3.05
CA ILE A 80 -9.18 -7.48 -3.16
C ILE A 80 -10.31 -8.11 -3.94
N ARG A 81 -11.48 -8.10 -3.34
CA ARG A 81 -12.64 -8.72 -3.97
C ARG A 81 -13.42 -7.68 -4.73
N ARG A 82 -13.47 -7.87 -6.02
CA ARG A 82 -14.27 -7.01 -6.88
C ARG A 82 -14.99 -7.91 -7.84
N PRO A 83 -16.30 -7.97 -7.74
CA PRO A 83 -17.04 -8.92 -8.57
C PRO A 83 -16.83 -8.71 -10.06
N SER A 84 -16.61 -7.49 -10.48
CA SER A 84 -16.49 -7.21 -11.90
C SER A 84 -15.11 -7.50 -12.44
N ILE A 85 -14.18 -7.94 -11.62
CA ILE A 85 -12.82 -8.18 -12.08
C ILE A 85 -12.41 -9.58 -11.65
N GLY A 86 -13.12 -10.55 -12.16
CA GLY A 86 -12.87 -11.90 -11.74
C GLY A 86 -11.54 -12.46 -12.19
N ALA A 87 -10.95 -11.85 -13.21
CA ALA A 87 -9.70 -12.36 -13.70
C ALA A 87 -8.48 -11.89 -12.92
N LEU A 88 -8.66 -10.95 -12.01
CA LEU A 88 -7.53 -10.48 -11.26
C LEU A 88 -7.08 -11.51 -10.28
N ARG A 89 -5.80 -11.72 -10.24
CA ARG A 89 -5.24 -12.65 -9.29
C ARG A 89 -4.95 -11.93 -8.00
N PRO A 90 -5.14 -12.60 -6.88
CA PRO A 90 -4.90 -11.97 -5.58
C PRO A 90 -3.44 -12.01 -5.16
N ASP A 91 -2.56 -12.03 -6.11
CA ASP A 91 -1.13 -12.08 -5.79
C ASP A 91 -0.61 -10.71 -5.47
N ALA A 92 0.46 -10.68 -4.74
CA ALA A 92 1.15 -9.44 -4.50
C ALA A 92 2.03 -9.13 -5.69
N TRP A 93 2.10 -7.87 -6.04
CA TRP A 93 3.03 -7.46 -7.06
C TRP A 93 3.46 -6.03 -6.75
N ALA A 94 4.63 -5.69 -7.22
CA ALA A 94 5.21 -4.40 -6.91
C ALA A 94 5.36 -3.59 -8.19
N VAL A 95 5.02 -2.34 -8.09
CA VAL A 95 5.16 -1.42 -9.21
C VAL A 95 5.95 -0.24 -8.71
N LYS A 96 7.00 0.10 -9.42
CA LYS A 96 7.74 1.27 -9.02
C LYS A 96 6.94 2.50 -9.37
N PHE A 97 6.67 3.30 -8.37
CA PHE A 97 5.86 4.46 -8.54
C PHE A 97 6.76 5.64 -8.73
N LEU A 98 7.06 5.99 -9.96
CA LEU A 98 8.04 7.01 -10.25
C LEU A 98 7.45 8.38 -10.02
N PRO A 99 8.07 9.18 -9.21
CA PRO A 99 7.63 10.55 -9.08
C PRO A 99 7.85 11.26 -10.40
N ARG A 100 6.95 12.13 -10.75
CA ARG A 100 7.11 12.83 -11.95
C ARG A 100 8.22 13.70 -11.84
N PRO A 101 9.08 13.71 -12.70
CA PRO A 101 10.14 14.62 -12.66
C PRO A 101 9.48 15.89 -12.96
N GLY A 102 9.57 16.64 -12.42
CA GLY A 102 8.98 17.73 -12.69
C GLY A 102 8.94 18.20 -13.83
N PRO A 103 8.53 18.88 -14.25
CA PRO A 103 8.46 19.57 -15.24
C PRO A 103 8.58 20.25 -15.04
#